data_4d4b301d0b3e4614242a8d3fd3aced67
#
_entry.id   4d4b301d0b3e4614242a8d3fd3aced67
#
_cell.length_a   1.000
_cell.length_b   1.000
_cell.length_c   1.000
_cell.angle_alpha   90.00
_cell.angle_beta   90.00
_cell.angle_gamma   90.00
#
_symmetry.space_group_name_H-M   'P 1'
#
loop_
_entity.id
_entity.type
_entity.pdbx_description
1 polymer ?
#
loop_
_entity_poly.entity_id
_entity_poly.type
_entity_poly.pdbx_seq_one_letter_code
_entity_poly.pdbx_strand_id
1 'polypeptide(L)'
;MKVLLQLISFLFLGIFGFSQENTKPIPACEFLTKYQNVRDFTISTTQDEIYFSIQNPAEDRAVIAVIKKQKNKWQEPQMTSFSGNYRNIEPFLTQDGLRLYFASNRPIDETTTKAKDYDIWYVERKDLKSKWSKPINVGAPVNSTNNEFYPCITTNGNLYFTADAIKTLGKDDILVCKWDGKQYTEPENLGMNINSTGYEFNAFVSPNEEFIIYTCYGRPDGLGSGDLYISYKNNKGNWDEPKNLGEKINSKQMDYCPFYDTTTQTLYFTSKRMIVIEKTFTNLKEFETEISSYENGFSRIYKYQIKL
;
A
#
# COMPACT_ATOMS: atom_id res chain seq x y z
N MET A 1 -50.17 -25.11 53.30
CA MET A 1 -49.57 -25.27 51.98
C MET A 1 -48.78 -23.98 51.66
N LYS A 2 -47.46 -24.02 51.80
CA LYS A 2 -46.57 -22.94 51.46
C LYS A 2 -45.94 -23.23 50.08
N VAL A 3 -46.22 -22.41 49.12
CA VAL A 3 -45.62 -22.50 47.79
C VAL A 3 -44.32 -21.73 47.82
N LEU A 4 -43.20 -22.40 47.53
CA LEU A 4 -41.84 -21.86 47.47
C LEU A 4 -41.59 -21.47 46.02
N LEU A 5 -41.51 -20.14 45.75
CA LEU A 5 -41.06 -19.59 44.47
C LEU A 5 -39.52 -19.62 44.44
N GLN A 6 -38.94 -20.43 43.56
CA GLN A 6 -37.51 -20.35 43.21
C GLN A 6 -37.31 -19.34 42.12
N LEU A 7 -36.59 -18.24 42.43
CA LEU A 7 -36.05 -17.31 41.47
C LEU A 7 -34.79 -17.94 40.84
N ILE A 8 -34.84 -18.23 39.55
CA ILE A 8 -33.65 -18.58 38.76
C ILE A 8 -33.04 -17.29 38.22
N SER A 9 -31.89 -16.89 38.78
CA SER A 9 -31.09 -15.78 38.30
C SER A 9 -30.22 -16.27 37.13
N PHE A 10 -30.52 -15.82 35.91
CA PHE A 10 -29.65 -16.02 34.74
C PHE A 10 -28.49 -15.02 34.81
N LEU A 11 -27.31 -15.49 35.15
CA LEU A 11 -26.06 -14.74 35.00
C LEU A 11 -25.69 -14.73 33.49
N PHE A 12 -25.88 -13.61 32.82
CA PHE A 12 -25.32 -13.35 31.51
C PHE A 12 -23.81 -13.08 31.69
N LEU A 13 -22.99 -14.11 31.51
CA LEU A 13 -21.54 -13.92 31.28
C LEU A 13 -21.36 -13.33 29.89
N GLY A 14 -21.21 -12.02 29.82
CA GLY A 14 -20.73 -11.33 28.62
C GLY A 14 -19.30 -11.80 28.35
N ILE A 15 -19.12 -12.59 27.33
CA ILE A 15 -17.78 -12.89 26.78
C ILE A 15 -17.27 -11.61 26.13
N PHE A 16 -16.55 -10.80 26.87
CA PHE A 16 -15.71 -9.77 26.30
C PHE A 16 -14.57 -10.49 25.56
N GLY A 17 -14.72 -10.63 24.26
CA GLY A 17 -13.62 -11.02 23.40
C GLY A 17 -12.54 -9.95 23.49
N PHE A 18 -11.50 -10.16 24.28
CA PHE A 18 -10.26 -9.41 24.19
C PHE A 18 -9.70 -9.66 22.78
N SER A 19 -9.82 -8.68 21.90
CA SER A 19 -8.99 -8.62 20.72
C SER A 19 -7.54 -8.62 21.21
N GLN A 20 -6.82 -9.70 20.91
CA GLN A 20 -5.41 -9.80 21.22
C GLN A 20 -4.72 -8.73 20.35
N GLU A 21 -4.26 -7.63 20.95
CA GLU A 21 -3.42 -6.65 20.24
C GLU A 21 -2.23 -7.41 19.65
N ASN A 22 -2.12 -7.41 18.34
CA ASN A 22 -0.97 -7.99 17.68
C ASN A 22 0.27 -7.21 18.13
N THR A 23 1.20 -7.90 18.76
CA THR A 23 2.45 -7.27 19.25
C THR A 23 3.44 -7.00 18.12
N LYS A 24 3.23 -7.58 16.94
CA LYS A 24 4.05 -7.42 15.73
C LYS A 24 3.19 -7.54 14.45
N PRO A 25 3.69 -7.04 13.31
CA PRO A 25 3.03 -7.23 12.02
C PRO A 25 2.90 -8.71 11.65
N ILE A 26 1.78 -9.04 11.03
CA ILE A 26 1.49 -10.40 10.54
C ILE A 26 1.23 -10.36 9.03
N PRO A 27 1.32 -11.48 8.30
CA PRO A 27 0.94 -11.54 6.89
C PRO A 27 -0.44 -10.93 6.63
N ALA A 28 -0.57 -10.13 5.58
CA ALA A 28 -1.80 -9.38 5.30
C ALA A 28 -3.00 -10.30 5.06
N CYS A 29 -2.81 -11.36 4.28
CA CYS A 29 -3.79 -12.42 4.10
C CYS A 29 -3.11 -13.72 3.65
N GLU A 30 -3.80 -14.85 3.87
CA GLU A 30 -3.29 -16.19 3.58
C GLU A 30 -2.99 -16.40 2.09
N PHE A 31 -3.82 -15.85 1.18
CA PHE A 31 -3.64 -16.02 -0.27
C PHE A 31 -2.32 -15.46 -0.81
N LEU A 32 -1.74 -14.51 -0.10
CA LEU A 32 -0.47 -13.89 -0.51
C LEU A 32 0.74 -14.74 -0.15
N THR A 33 0.61 -15.67 0.78
CA THR A 33 1.75 -16.47 1.29
C THR A 33 2.36 -17.39 0.23
N LYS A 34 1.58 -17.81 -0.76
CA LYS A 34 2.05 -18.67 -1.86
C LYS A 34 2.92 -17.95 -2.90
N TYR A 35 2.87 -16.62 -2.97
CA TYR A 35 3.69 -15.84 -3.88
C TYR A 35 4.98 -15.39 -3.18
N GLN A 36 6.12 -15.58 -3.82
CA GLN A 36 7.43 -15.29 -3.19
C GLN A 36 7.75 -13.81 -3.13
N ASN A 37 7.22 -13.00 -4.05
CA ASN A 37 7.56 -11.58 -4.14
C ASN A 37 6.30 -10.78 -4.48
N VAL A 38 5.69 -10.17 -3.44
CA VAL A 38 4.45 -9.39 -3.54
C VAL A 38 4.60 -8.07 -2.83
N ARG A 39 4.09 -7.01 -3.44
CA ARG A 39 4.13 -5.66 -2.88
C ARG A 39 2.86 -4.91 -3.16
N ASP A 40 2.73 -3.74 -2.58
CA ASP A 40 1.61 -2.82 -2.72
C ASP A 40 0.30 -3.44 -2.25
N PHE A 41 -0.58 -2.66 -1.72
CA PHE A 41 -1.85 -3.14 -1.23
C PHE A 41 -2.89 -2.03 -1.27
N THR A 42 -4.05 -2.34 -1.78
CA THR A 42 -5.24 -1.50 -1.62
C THR A 42 -6.47 -2.39 -1.48
N ILE A 43 -7.43 -1.98 -0.67
CA ILE A 43 -8.68 -2.71 -0.44
C ILE A 43 -9.86 -1.76 -0.64
N SER A 44 -10.95 -2.29 -1.20
CA SER A 44 -12.20 -1.53 -1.33
C SER A 44 -12.77 -1.15 0.04
N THR A 45 -13.44 -0.01 0.12
CA THR A 45 -14.17 0.41 1.33
C THR A 45 -15.25 -0.59 1.74
N THR A 46 -15.79 -1.36 0.77
CA THR A 46 -16.72 -2.46 0.99
C THR A 46 -16.06 -3.75 1.48
N GLN A 47 -14.74 -3.77 1.60
CA GLN A 47 -13.95 -4.91 2.09
C GLN A 47 -14.17 -6.21 1.28
N ASP A 48 -14.32 -6.10 -0.04
CA ASP A 48 -14.62 -7.22 -0.93
C ASP A 48 -13.73 -7.34 -2.18
N GLU A 49 -12.85 -6.34 -2.43
CA GLU A 49 -11.82 -6.38 -3.47
C GLU A 49 -10.47 -5.93 -2.89
N ILE A 50 -9.43 -6.74 -3.11
CA ILE A 50 -8.04 -6.43 -2.76
C ILE A 50 -7.23 -6.42 -4.05
N TYR A 51 -6.43 -5.38 -4.29
CA TYR A 51 -5.47 -5.29 -5.38
C TYR A 51 -4.05 -5.21 -4.82
N PHE A 52 -3.12 -5.87 -5.49
CA PHE A 52 -1.70 -5.94 -5.11
C PHE A 52 -0.84 -6.28 -6.32
N SER A 53 0.47 -6.08 -6.20
CA SER A 53 1.42 -6.41 -7.26
C SER A 53 2.14 -7.73 -6.96
N ILE A 54 2.24 -8.60 -7.98
CA ILE A 54 3.10 -9.78 -7.97
C ILE A 54 4.26 -9.49 -8.90
N GLN A 55 5.50 -9.71 -8.44
CA GLN A 55 6.70 -9.47 -9.23
C GLN A 55 7.65 -10.66 -9.20
N ASN A 56 8.54 -10.74 -10.20
CA ASN A 56 9.61 -11.73 -10.22
C ASN A 56 10.75 -11.32 -9.24
N PRO A 57 11.69 -12.23 -8.93
CA PRO A 57 12.78 -11.93 -8.01
C PRO A 57 13.69 -10.77 -8.44
N ALA A 58 13.86 -10.54 -9.75
CA ALA A 58 14.65 -9.44 -10.29
C ALA A 58 13.92 -8.09 -10.28
N GLU A 59 12.63 -8.09 -9.92
CA GLU A 59 11.75 -6.92 -9.85
C GLU A 59 11.62 -6.13 -11.16
N ASP A 60 11.98 -6.73 -12.30
CA ASP A 60 11.86 -6.15 -13.64
C ASP A 60 10.54 -6.48 -14.34
N ARG A 61 9.77 -7.42 -13.78
CA ARG A 61 8.44 -7.82 -14.27
C ARG A 61 7.44 -7.84 -13.12
N ALA A 62 6.30 -7.23 -13.33
CA ALA A 62 5.22 -7.22 -12.35
C ALA A 62 3.85 -7.16 -13.03
N VAL A 63 2.86 -7.75 -12.36
CA VAL A 63 1.44 -7.67 -12.73
C VAL A 63 0.62 -7.25 -11.52
N ILE A 64 -0.48 -6.53 -11.77
CA ILE A 64 -1.48 -6.27 -10.75
C ILE A 64 -2.46 -7.44 -10.73
N ALA A 65 -2.65 -8.01 -9.54
CA ALA A 65 -3.61 -9.06 -9.26
C ALA A 65 -4.77 -8.54 -8.39
N VAL A 66 -5.89 -9.22 -8.44
CA VAL A 66 -7.07 -8.93 -7.65
C VAL A 66 -7.57 -10.17 -6.93
N ILE A 67 -7.95 -10.02 -5.67
CA ILE A 67 -8.71 -11.01 -4.90
C ILE A 67 -10.09 -10.42 -4.65
N LYS A 68 -11.14 -11.15 -4.99
CA LYS A 68 -12.52 -10.73 -4.77
C LYS A 68 -13.22 -11.63 -3.78
N LYS A 69 -14.13 -11.05 -3.00
CA LYS A 69 -15.01 -11.79 -2.12
C LYS A 69 -16.29 -12.17 -2.85
N GLN A 70 -16.66 -13.45 -2.82
CA GLN A 70 -17.94 -13.95 -3.32
C GLN A 70 -18.64 -14.76 -2.23
N LYS A 71 -19.90 -14.46 -1.95
CA LYS A 71 -20.66 -15.11 -0.86
C LYS A 71 -19.87 -15.14 0.47
N ASN A 72 -19.28 -14.02 0.85
CA ASN A 72 -18.42 -13.84 2.03
C ASN A 72 -17.13 -14.70 2.08
N LYS A 73 -16.71 -15.29 0.96
CA LYS A 73 -15.45 -16.05 0.86
C LYS A 73 -14.52 -15.38 -0.15
N TRP A 74 -13.29 -15.14 0.25
CA TRP A 74 -12.24 -14.69 -0.65
C TRP A 74 -11.97 -15.76 -1.71
N GLN A 75 -11.83 -15.34 -2.95
CA GLN A 75 -11.51 -16.19 -4.08
C GLN A 75 -10.01 -16.22 -4.33
N GLU A 76 -9.54 -17.16 -5.15
CA GLU A 76 -8.15 -17.17 -5.59
C GLU A 76 -7.79 -15.90 -6.36
N PRO A 77 -6.55 -15.39 -6.20
CA PRO A 77 -6.07 -14.23 -6.93
C PRO A 77 -6.12 -14.44 -8.45
N GLN A 78 -6.54 -13.41 -9.15
CA GLN A 78 -6.57 -13.38 -10.61
C GLN A 78 -5.79 -12.17 -11.11
N MET A 79 -5.10 -12.31 -12.23
CA MET A 79 -4.48 -11.17 -12.91
C MET A 79 -5.57 -10.23 -13.44
N THR A 80 -5.40 -8.94 -13.26
CA THR A 80 -6.34 -7.94 -13.80
C THR A 80 -6.26 -7.89 -15.34
N SER A 81 -7.39 -7.55 -15.99
CA SER A 81 -7.51 -7.54 -17.46
C SER A 81 -6.60 -6.51 -18.16
N PHE A 82 -6.12 -5.51 -17.42
CA PHE A 82 -5.28 -4.43 -17.94
C PHE A 82 -3.79 -4.64 -17.67
N SER A 83 -3.41 -5.76 -17.04
CA SER A 83 -2.04 -6.11 -16.68
C SER A 83 -1.51 -7.24 -17.55
N GLY A 84 -0.19 -7.46 -17.55
CA GLY A 84 0.47 -8.61 -18.20
C GLY A 84 1.46 -8.28 -19.31
N ASN A 85 1.32 -7.16 -20.02
CA ASN A 85 2.22 -6.81 -21.14
C ASN A 85 3.41 -5.95 -20.69
N TYR A 86 3.22 -5.13 -19.67
CA TYR A 86 4.19 -4.16 -19.16
C TYR A 86 4.35 -4.35 -17.65
N ARG A 87 5.36 -3.73 -17.05
CA ARG A 87 5.47 -3.70 -15.62
C ARG A 87 4.40 -2.77 -15.05
N ASN A 88 3.43 -3.34 -14.32
CA ASN A 88 2.33 -2.61 -13.69
C ASN A 88 2.43 -2.86 -12.19
N ILE A 89 2.53 -1.78 -11.43
CA ILE A 89 2.75 -1.79 -9.98
C ILE A 89 1.92 -0.71 -9.30
N GLU A 90 1.86 -0.79 -7.97
CA GLU A 90 1.36 0.28 -7.11
C GLU A 90 -0.12 0.63 -7.36
N PRO A 91 -1.02 -0.37 -7.32
CA PRO A 91 -2.44 -0.10 -7.47
C PRO A 91 -2.98 0.70 -6.29
N PHE A 92 -3.77 1.72 -6.60
CA PHE A 92 -4.55 2.50 -5.65
C PHE A 92 -6.00 2.58 -6.09
N LEU A 93 -6.90 1.96 -5.33
CA LEU A 93 -8.35 1.99 -5.58
C LEU A 93 -8.96 3.22 -4.92
N THR A 94 -9.71 4.01 -5.67
CA THR A 94 -10.47 5.13 -5.12
C THR A 94 -11.54 4.66 -4.14
N GLN A 95 -11.96 5.52 -3.20
CA GLN A 95 -12.90 5.16 -2.15
C GLN A 95 -14.27 4.70 -2.66
N ASP A 96 -14.74 5.28 -3.77
CA ASP A 96 -15.94 4.85 -4.46
C ASP A 96 -15.79 3.53 -5.22
N GLY A 97 -14.55 3.03 -5.35
CA GLY A 97 -14.21 1.82 -6.07
C GLY A 97 -14.37 1.93 -7.58
N LEU A 98 -14.52 3.13 -8.14
CA LEU A 98 -14.80 3.33 -9.57
C LEU A 98 -13.57 3.61 -10.41
N ARG A 99 -12.45 3.97 -9.81
CA ARG A 99 -11.15 4.11 -10.47
C ARG A 99 -10.06 3.34 -9.74
N LEU A 100 -9.14 2.77 -10.50
CA LEU A 100 -7.92 2.17 -9.97
C LEU A 100 -6.74 2.82 -10.68
N TYR A 101 -5.95 3.57 -9.93
CA TYR A 101 -4.71 4.18 -10.39
C TYR A 101 -3.54 3.22 -10.20
N PHE A 102 -2.49 3.34 -11.01
CA PHE A 102 -1.29 2.51 -10.91
C PHE A 102 -0.13 3.12 -11.70
N ALA A 103 1.09 2.72 -11.38
CA ALA A 103 2.28 3.06 -12.17
C ALA A 103 2.53 2.01 -13.25
N SER A 104 2.90 2.46 -14.45
CA SER A 104 3.19 1.55 -15.58
C SER A 104 4.21 2.17 -16.54
N ASN A 105 5.13 1.32 -17.03
CA ASN A 105 6.08 1.69 -18.07
C ASN A 105 5.56 1.41 -19.50
N ARG A 106 4.24 1.33 -19.67
CA ARG A 106 3.62 1.15 -20.98
C ARG A 106 3.79 2.38 -21.85
N PRO A 107 3.92 2.25 -23.18
CA PRO A 107 3.94 3.39 -24.06
C PRO A 107 2.56 4.07 -24.10
N ILE A 108 2.58 5.40 -24.31
CA ILE A 108 1.35 6.18 -24.54
C ILE A 108 0.81 5.87 -25.96
N ASP A 109 1.72 5.73 -26.92
CA ASP A 109 1.39 5.37 -28.31
C ASP A 109 1.21 3.85 -28.43
N GLU A 110 -0.02 3.42 -28.69
CA GLU A 110 -0.37 2.00 -28.88
C GLU A 110 0.28 1.37 -30.13
N THR A 111 0.89 2.16 -31.01
CA THR A 111 1.61 1.65 -32.21
C THR A 111 2.98 1.05 -31.89
N THR A 112 3.51 1.33 -30.71
CA THR A 112 4.79 0.79 -30.24
C THR A 112 4.58 -0.17 -29.07
N THR A 113 5.45 -1.16 -28.97
CA THR A 113 5.52 -2.08 -27.81
C THR A 113 6.72 -1.78 -26.91
N LYS A 114 7.52 -0.74 -27.22
CA LYS A 114 8.69 -0.37 -26.45
C LYS A 114 8.26 0.27 -25.13
N ALA A 115 8.68 -0.33 -24.02
CA ALA A 115 8.50 0.28 -22.70
C ALA A 115 9.20 1.63 -22.62
N LYS A 116 8.60 2.55 -21.85
CA LYS A 116 9.13 3.90 -21.56
C LYS A 116 9.43 4.05 -20.05
N ASP A 117 9.68 5.28 -19.56
CA ASP A 117 9.62 5.68 -18.17
C ASP A 117 8.25 5.35 -17.54
N TYR A 118 8.16 5.39 -16.22
CA TYR A 118 6.90 5.13 -15.52
C TYR A 118 6.02 6.36 -15.49
N ASP A 119 4.79 6.20 -15.94
CA ASP A 119 3.70 7.16 -15.78
C ASP A 119 2.65 6.64 -14.80
N ILE A 120 1.85 7.55 -14.25
CA ILE A 120 0.60 7.24 -13.58
C ILE A 120 -0.49 7.03 -14.63
N TRP A 121 -1.14 5.88 -14.52
CA TRP A 121 -2.27 5.45 -15.35
C TRP A 121 -3.46 5.15 -14.45
N TYR A 122 -4.65 5.12 -15.03
CA TYR A 122 -5.83 4.60 -14.34
C TYR A 122 -6.70 3.78 -15.28
N VAL A 123 -7.55 2.95 -14.67
CA VAL A 123 -8.71 2.32 -15.31
C VAL A 123 -9.95 2.74 -14.54
N GLU A 124 -11.09 2.82 -15.23
CA GLU A 124 -12.35 3.18 -14.63
C GLU A 124 -13.46 2.19 -14.98
N ARG A 125 -14.49 2.14 -14.16
CA ARG A 125 -15.69 1.33 -14.36
C ARG A 125 -16.93 2.12 -14.03
N LYS A 126 -18.03 1.82 -14.75
CA LYS A 126 -19.32 2.53 -14.58
C LYS A 126 -19.93 2.28 -13.19
N ASP A 127 -19.78 1.08 -12.67
CA ASP A 127 -20.27 0.63 -11.37
C ASP A 127 -19.42 -0.54 -10.86
N LEU A 128 -19.60 -0.97 -9.61
CA LEU A 128 -18.79 -2.01 -8.96
C LEU A 128 -18.88 -3.40 -9.61
N LYS A 129 -19.88 -3.64 -10.47
CA LYS A 129 -20.05 -4.92 -11.20
C LYS A 129 -19.53 -4.86 -12.63
N SER A 130 -19.27 -3.67 -13.15
CA SER A 130 -18.77 -3.45 -14.50
C SER A 130 -17.29 -3.87 -14.62
N LYS A 131 -16.90 -4.22 -15.85
CA LYS A 131 -15.49 -4.46 -16.18
C LYS A 131 -14.72 -3.14 -16.19
N TRP A 132 -13.42 -3.23 -15.91
CA TRP A 132 -12.50 -2.11 -16.05
C TRP A 132 -12.35 -1.70 -17.52
N SER A 133 -12.18 -0.42 -17.76
CA SER A 133 -11.82 0.16 -19.06
C SER A 133 -10.44 -0.32 -19.53
N LYS A 134 -10.05 0.06 -20.75
CA LYS A 134 -8.63 0.12 -21.11
C LYS A 134 -7.93 1.15 -20.21
N PRO A 135 -6.60 0.97 -19.99
CA PRO A 135 -5.80 1.97 -19.26
C PRO A 135 -5.79 3.33 -19.94
N ILE A 136 -5.92 4.36 -19.13
CA ILE A 136 -5.92 5.76 -19.52
C ILE A 136 -4.71 6.44 -18.85
N ASN A 137 -3.84 7.08 -19.64
CA ASN A 137 -2.73 7.87 -19.10
C ASN A 137 -3.28 9.13 -18.43
N VAL A 138 -2.81 9.46 -17.22
CA VAL A 138 -3.28 10.67 -16.52
C VAL A 138 -2.86 11.92 -17.29
N GLY A 139 -1.71 11.88 -17.98
CA GLY A 139 -1.19 12.99 -18.79
C GLY A 139 -0.54 14.09 -17.97
N ALA A 140 -0.09 15.11 -18.70
CA ALA A 140 0.45 16.32 -18.07
C ALA A 140 -0.67 17.10 -17.34
N PRO A 141 -0.36 17.81 -16.23
CA PRO A 141 0.99 18.04 -15.70
C PRO A 141 1.47 16.98 -14.70
N VAL A 142 0.69 15.92 -14.45
CA VAL A 142 1.05 14.84 -13.50
C VAL A 142 2.23 14.06 -14.04
N ASN A 143 2.07 13.49 -15.25
CA ASN A 143 3.11 12.70 -15.90
C ASN A 143 4.07 13.62 -16.67
N SER A 144 5.35 13.32 -16.58
CA SER A 144 6.45 14.06 -17.18
C SER A 144 7.31 13.17 -18.09
N THR A 145 8.54 13.54 -18.35
CA THR A 145 9.56 12.71 -19.02
C THR A 145 10.42 11.94 -18.03
N ASN A 146 10.14 12.05 -16.73
CA ASN A 146 10.78 11.31 -15.66
C ASN A 146 9.85 10.18 -15.21
N ASN A 147 10.12 9.60 -14.04
CA ASN A 147 9.29 8.56 -13.50
C ASN A 147 8.31 9.10 -12.46
N GLU A 148 7.06 8.68 -12.55
CA GLU A 148 6.02 8.91 -11.56
C GLU A 148 5.52 7.59 -11.00
N PHE A 149 5.47 7.49 -9.67
CA PHE A 149 5.16 6.28 -8.93
C PHE A 149 4.14 6.51 -7.81
N TYR A 150 3.55 5.44 -7.34
CA TYR A 150 2.74 5.34 -6.14
C TYR A 150 1.64 6.41 -6.04
N PRO A 151 0.65 6.36 -6.92
CA PRO A 151 -0.47 7.31 -6.89
C PRO A 151 -1.33 7.09 -5.65
N CYS A 152 -1.74 8.19 -5.00
CA CYS A 152 -2.72 8.22 -3.92
C CYS A 152 -3.71 9.35 -4.15
N ILE A 153 -5.00 9.03 -4.25
CA ILE A 153 -6.07 9.99 -4.52
C ILE A 153 -6.87 10.26 -3.26
N THR A 154 -7.02 11.52 -2.90
CA THR A 154 -7.81 11.95 -1.74
C THR A 154 -9.27 12.24 -2.11
N THR A 155 -10.15 12.44 -1.13
CA THR A 155 -11.58 12.66 -1.35
C THR A 155 -11.89 13.89 -2.20
N ASN A 156 -11.07 14.93 -2.11
CA ASN A 156 -11.20 16.16 -2.91
C ASN A 156 -10.59 16.02 -4.31
N GLY A 157 -10.05 14.83 -4.66
CA GLY A 157 -9.49 14.52 -5.97
C GLY A 157 -8.01 14.86 -6.14
N ASN A 158 -7.34 15.39 -5.12
CA ASN A 158 -5.89 15.65 -5.18
C ASN A 158 -5.13 14.35 -5.38
N LEU A 159 -4.14 14.37 -6.27
CA LEU A 159 -3.28 13.24 -6.60
C LEU A 159 -1.90 13.48 -5.99
N TYR A 160 -1.55 12.64 -5.02
CA TYR A 160 -0.21 12.55 -4.45
C TYR A 160 0.55 11.42 -5.16
N PHE A 161 1.85 11.62 -5.39
CA PHE A 161 2.69 10.63 -6.07
C PHE A 161 4.16 10.86 -5.75
N THR A 162 4.98 9.87 -6.02
CA THR A 162 6.45 9.95 -5.94
C THR A 162 7.00 10.27 -7.31
N ALA A 163 7.97 11.17 -7.39
CA ALA A 163 8.67 11.45 -8.64
C ALA A 163 10.16 11.77 -8.43
N ASP A 164 10.96 11.45 -9.46
CA ASP A 164 12.37 11.83 -9.58
C ASP A 164 12.55 13.09 -10.48
N ALA A 165 11.63 14.04 -10.36
CA ALA A 165 11.46 15.16 -11.29
C ALA A 165 12.33 16.40 -10.95
N ILE A 166 12.31 17.40 -11.85
CA ILE A 166 13.10 18.65 -11.72
C ILE A 166 12.74 19.48 -10.48
N LYS A 167 11.53 19.30 -9.91
CA LYS A 167 11.05 20.06 -8.75
C LYS A 167 11.32 19.36 -7.41
N THR A 168 12.12 18.30 -7.40
CA THR A 168 12.48 17.59 -6.18
C THR A 168 13.54 18.34 -5.37
N LEU A 169 13.49 18.19 -4.03
CA LEU A 169 14.53 18.67 -3.11
C LEU A 169 15.67 17.65 -3.02
N GLY A 170 15.32 16.36 -3.17
CA GLY A 170 16.19 15.23 -3.10
C GLY A 170 16.24 14.43 -4.40
N LYS A 171 16.18 13.12 -4.24
CA LYS A 171 16.23 12.17 -5.37
C LYS A 171 14.84 11.72 -5.76
N ASP A 172 14.11 11.15 -4.83
CA ASP A 172 12.68 10.85 -4.96
C ASP A 172 11.94 11.72 -3.94
N ASP A 173 10.98 12.52 -4.40
CA ASP A 173 10.16 13.33 -3.53
C ASP A 173 8.68 13.02 -3.71
N ILE A 174 7.90 13.30 -2.68
CA ILE A 174 6.44 13.21 -2.73
C ILE A 174 5.89 14.56 -3.19
N LEU A 175 5.16 14.52 -4.28
CA LEU A 175 4.52 15.68 -4.91
C LEU A 175 2.99 15.57 -4.81
N VAL A 176 2.31 16.70 -4.99
CA VAL A 176 0.85 16.77 -5.12
C VAL A 176 0.43 17.60 -6.31
N CYS A 177 -0.48 17.07 -7.12
CA CYS A 177 -1.27 17.85 -8.08
C CYS A 177 -2.67 18.03 -7.52
N LYS A 178 -3.11 19.27 -7.32
CA LYS A 178 -4.45 19.58 -6.83
C LYS A 178 -5.48 19.48 -7.96
N TRP A 179 -6.65 18.96 -7.64
CA TRP A 179 -7.77 18.90 -8.57
C TRP A 179 -8.63 20.16 -8.45
N ASP A 180 -8.74 20.94 -9.50
CA ASP A 180 -9.53 22.18 -9.51
C ASP A 180 -11.03 21.97 -9.89
N GLY A 181 -11.45 20.70 -10.04
CA GLY A 181 -12.77 20.31 -10.51
C GLY A 181 -12.82 19.99 -12.01
N LYS A 182 -11.74 20.27 -12.77
CA LYS A 182 -11.67 20.07 -14.22
C LYS A 182 -10.35 19.44 -14.65
N GLN A 183 -9.25 19.86 -14.05
CA GLN A 183 -7.88 19.43 -14.40
C GLN A 183 -6.98 19.46 -13.17
N TYR A 184 -5.83 18.80 -13.27
CA TYR A 184 -4.79 18.87 -12.25
C TYR A 184 -3.97 20.14 -12.39
N THR A 185 -3.58 20.73 -11.25
CA THR A 185 -2.59 21.81 -11.20
C THR A 185 -1.18 21.26 -11.48
N GLU A 186 -0.22 22.17 -11.73
CA GLU A 186 1.20 21.81 -11.71
C GLU A 186 1.58 21.13 -10.40
N PRO A 187 2.55 20.16 -10.43
CA PRO A 187 3.01 19.48 -9.23
C PRO A 187 3.62 20.45 -8.22
N GLU A 188 3.19 20.34 -6.97
CA GLU A 188 3.75 21.05 -5.82
C GLU A 188 4.52 20.07 -4.93
N ASN A 189 5.74 20.48 -4.52
CA ASN A 189 6.53 19.73 -3.55
C ASN A 189 5.94 19.92 -2.14
N LEU A 190 5.86 18.84 -1.34
CA LEU A 190 5.29 18.92 0.01
C LEU A 190 6.17 19.65 1.03
N GLY A 191 7.39 20.05 0.63
CA GLY A 191 8.31 20.83 1.45
C GLY A 191 9.14 19.99 2.42
N MET A 192 10.03 20.68 3.14
CA MET A 192 11.09 20.05 3.94
C MET A 192 10.63 19.24 5.14
N ASN A 193 9.39 19.38 5.57
CA ASN A 193 8.85 18.51 6.64
C ASN A 193 8.54 17.08 6.12
N ILE A 194 8.28 16.95 4.84
CA ILE A 194 8.03 15.64 4.22
C ILE A 194 9.24 15.21 3.42
N ASN A 195 9.68 16.03 2.47
CA ASN A 195 10.78 15.74 1.57
C ASN A 195 12.12 16.27 2.12
N SER A 196 13.20 15.63 1.78
CA SER A 196 14.56 15.99 2.19
C SER A 196 15.51 15.99 1.00
N THR A 197 16.82 16.04 1.23
CA THR A 197 17.83 15.81 0.19
C THR A 197 18.04 14.31 -0.10
N GLY A 198 17.32 13.43 0.58
CA GLY A 198 17.38 11.97 0.48
C GLY A 198 16.34 11.42 -0.49
N TYR A 199 15.68 10.37 -0.02
CA TYR A 199 14.60 9.68 -0.74
C TYR A 199 13.36 9.61 0.15
N GLU A 200 12.28 10.17 -0.30
CA GLU A 200 10.95 10.06 0.26
C GLU A 200 9.98 9.54 -0.81
N PHE A 201 9.34 8.41 -0.55
CA PHE A 201 8.55 7.73 -1.57
C PHE A 201 7.40 6.90 -1.01
N ASN A 202 6.52 6.42 -1.90
CA ASN A 202 5.38 5.56 -1.60
C ASN A 202 4.47 6.14 -0.50
N ALA A 203 3.84 7.28 -0.75
CA ALA A 203 3.00 7.94 0.24
C ALA A 203 1.54 7.52 0.17
N PHE A 204 1.00 7.03 1.28
CA PHE A 204 -0.44 7.00 1.54
C PHE A 204 -0.86 8.30 2.25
N VAL A 205 -1.80 9.01 1.67
CA VAL A 205 -2.43 10.19 2.29
C VAL A 205 -3.85 9.82 2.70
N SER A 206 -4.22 10.18 3.92
CA SER A 206 -5.59 9.93 4.40
C SER A 206 -6.62 10.62 3.52
N PRO A 207 -7.84 10.07 3.39
CA PRO A 207 -8.87 10.60 2.50
C PRO A 207 -9.15 12.09 2.63
N ASN A 208 -9.08 12.61 3.85
CA ASN A 208 -9.31 14.02 4.17
C ASN A 208 -8.01 14.83 4.34
N GLU A 209 -6.86 14.23 3.96
CA GLU A 209 -5.54 14.86 4.07
C GLU A 209 -5.13 15.25 5.52
N GLU A 210 -5.58 14.51 6.52
CA GLU A 210 -5.26 14.75 7.92
C GLU A 210 -3.88 14.23 8.29
N PHE A 211 -3.45 13.13 7.65
CA PHE A 211 -2.12 12.56 7.84
C PHE A 211 -1.59 11.90 6.55
N ILE A 212 -0.29 11.75 6.51
CA ILE A 212 0.47 11.06 5.46
C ILE A 212 1.37 10.02 6.10
N ILE A 213 1.38 8.79 5.55
CA ILE A 213 2.34 7.74 5.88
C ILE A 213 3.17 7.48 4.63
N TYR A 214 4.48 7.46 4.76
CA TYR A 214 5.37 7.33 3.62
C TYR A 214 6.69 6.68 4.02
N THR A 215 7.49 6.31 3.05
CA THR A 215 8.80 5.70 3.26
C THR A 215 9.90 6.74 3.17
N CYS A 216 10.83 6.73 4.13
CA CYS A 216 12.08 7.47 4.05
C CYS A 216 13.26 6.51 4.05
N TYR A 217 14.26 6.79 3.24
CA TYR A 217 15.50 6.03 3.19
C TYR A 217 16.64 6.82 3.82
N GLY A 218 17.35 6.15 4.77
CA GLY A 218 18.60 6.68 5.31
C GLY A 218 18.47 7.85 6.27
N ARG A 219 17.30 8.06 6.91
CA ARG A 219 17.17 9.06 7.98
C ARG A 219 17.97 8.63 9.22
N PRO A 220 18.53 9.60 10.00
CA PRO A 220 19.36 9.29 11.19
C PRO A 220 18.62 8.51 12.28
N ASP A 221 17.29 8.64 12.38
CA ASP A 221 16.41 7.94 13.32
C ASP A 221 15.78 6.67 12.70
N GLY A 222 16.23 6.28 11.50
CA GLY A 222 15.80 5.07 10.82
C GLY A 222 16.37 3.81 11.45
N LEU A 223 15.64 2.70 11.34
CA LEU A 223 16.03 1.38 11.84
C LEU A 223 16.68 0.52 10.74
N GLY A 224 16.31 0.79 9.48
CA GLY A 224 16.70 -0.05 8.34
C GLY A 224 17.06 0.72 7.07
N SER A 225 16.95 0.04 5.95
CA SER A 225 17.22 0.63 4.64
C SER A 225 16.08 1.48 4.11
N GLY A 226 14.89 1.36 4.67
CA GLY A 226 13.72 2.20 4.40
C GLY A 226 12.70 1.98 5.50
N ASP A 227 12.23 3.06 6.10
CA ASP A 227 11.32 3.03 7.24
C ASP A 227 10.05 3.82 6.94
N LEU A 228 8.95 3.41 7.54
CA LEU A 228 7.68 4.12 7.49
C LEU A 228 7.66 5.25 8.53
N TYR A 229 7.28 6.43 8.05
CA TYR A 229 7.07 7.63 8.85
C TYR A 229 5.64 8.12 8.72
N ILE A 230 5.16 8.84 9.72
CA ILE A 230 3.87 9.52 9.72
C ILE A 230 4.05 11.01 10.02
N SER A 231 3.34 11.84 9.28
CA SER A 231 3.17 13.26 9.57
C SER A 231 1.69 13.64 9.56
N TYR A 232 1.33 14.59 10.41
CA TYR A 232 -0.03 15.13 10.49
C TYR A 232 -0.10 16.53 9.91
N LYS A 233 -1.25 16.87 9.34
CA LYS A 233 -1.51 18.22 8.84
C LYS A 233 -1.98 19.09 10.01
N ASN A 234 -1.31 20.20 10.25
CA ASN A 234 -1.69 21.12 11.33
C ASN A 234 -2.84 22.06 10.92
N ASN A 235 -3.35 22.83 11.87
CA ASN A 235 -4.47 23.76 11.65
C ASN A 235 -4.19 24.88 10.63
N LYS A 236 -2.93 25.06 10.19
CA LYS A 236 -2.54 25.98 9.12
C LYS A 236 -2.46 25.32 7.76
N GLY A 237 -2.76 24.01 7.69
CA GLY A 237 -2.70 23.22 6.48
C GLY A 237 -1.29 22.74 6.08
N ASN A 238 -0.29 22.92 6.95
CA ASN A 238 1.08 22.45 6.71
C ASN A 238 1.28 21.07 7.35
N TRP A 239 2.15 20.27 6.76
CA TRP A 239 2.62 19.03 7.36
C TRP A 239 3.57 19.31 8.53
N ASP A 240 3.35 18.64 9.65
CA ASP A 240 4.23 18.70 10.81
C ASP A 240 5.49 17.83 10.63
N GLU A 241 6.45 17.97 11.55
CA GLU A 241 7.64 17.12 11.62
C GLU A 241 7.23 15.63 11.64
N PRO A 242 7.78 14.78 10.76
CA PRO A 242 7.42 13.38 10.69
C PRO A 242 7.97 12.59 11.87
N LYS A 243 7.27 11.52 12.21
CA LYS A 243 7.67 10.57 13.25
C LYS A 243 7.87 9.19 12.66
N ASN A 244 9.01 8.55 12.96
CA ASN A 244 9.24 7.14 12.66
C ASN A 244 8.18 6.28 13.35
N LEU A 245 7.57 5.31 12.65
CA LEU A 245 6.57 4.41 13.23
C LEU A 245 7.16 3.38 14.22
N GLY A 246 8.49 3.35 14.35
CA GLY A 246 9.21 2.60 15.36
C GLY A 246 9.32 1.10 15.08
N GLU A 247 10.06 0.41 15.94
CA GLU A 247 10.46 -1.01 15.80
C GLU A 247 9.31 -2.02 15.85
N LYS A 248 8.12 -1.61 16.30
CA LYS A 248 6.93 -2.47 16.20
C LYS A 248 6.43 -2.64 14.77
N ILE A 249 6.74 -1.69 13.89
CA ILE A 249 6.30 -1.67 12.48
C ILE A 249 7.51 -1.79 11.57
N ASN A 250 8.52 -0.94 11.75
CA ASN A 250 9.73 -0.92 10.95
C ASN A 250 10.69 -2.02 11.36
N SER A 251 11.45 -2.53 10.39
CA SER A 251 12.45 -3.59 10.55
C SER A 251 13.85 -3.07 10.18
N LYS A 252 14.86 -3.94 10.22
CA LYS A 252 16.20 -3.62 9.73
C LYS A 252 16.32 -3.62 8.21
N GLN A 253 15.28 -4.07 7.51
CA GLN A 253 15.22 -4.11 6.05
C GLN A 253 14.32 -2.99 5.53
N MET A 254 13.96 -3.06 4.24
CA MET A 254 13.06 -2.10 3.60
C MET A 254 11.62 -2.36 4.04
N ASP A 255 10.98 -1.36 4.66
CA ASP A 255 9.55 -1.27 4.95
C ASP A 255 8.97 -0.12 4.13
N TYR A 256 8.00 -0.39 3.24
CA TYR A 256 7.56 0.55 2.22
C TYR A 256 6.14 0.26 1.72
N CYS A 257 5.63 1.05 0.77
CA CYS A 257 4.29 0.91 0.20
C CYS A 257 3.19 0.84 1.26
N PRO A 258 3.07 1.82 2.18
CA PRO A 258 2.03 1.83 3.19
C PRO A 258 0.65 2.09 2.59
N PHE A 259 -0.37 1.39 3.08
CA PHE A 259 -1.78 1.66 2.85
C PHE A 259 -2.51 1.55 4.18
N TYR A 260 -3.26 2.57 4.55
CA TYR A 260 -4.05 2.56 5.78
C TYR A 260 -5.53 2.43 5.49
N ASP A 261 -6.12 1.33 5.92
CA ASP A 261 -7.57 1.13 5.88
C ASP A 261 -8.22 1.84 7.06
N THR A 262 -8.84 2.96 6.79
CA THR A 262 -9.54 3.77 7.80
C THR A 262 -10.77 3.07 8.38
N THR A 263 -11.38 2.13 7.64
CA THR A 263 -12.55 1.37 8.08
C THR A 263 -12.19 0.40 9.20
N THR A 264 -11.08 -0.32 9.05
CA THR A 264 -10.64 -1.34 10.02
C THR A 264 -9.51 -0.85 10.91
N GLN A 265 -9.02 0.37 10.73
CA GLN A 265 -7.86 0.94 11.44
C GLN A 265 -6.63 0.03 11.32
N THR A 266 -6.37 -0.44 10.11
CA THR A 266 -5.29 -1.39 9.82
C THR A 266 -4.30 -0.77 8.85
N LEU A 267 -3.04 -0.74 9.24
CA LEU A 267 -1.92 -0.41 8.37
C LEU A 267 -1.49 -1.67 7.62
N TYR A 268 -1.52 -1.62 6.30
CA TYR A 268 -0.89 -2.58 5.41
C TYR A 268 0.38 -1.97 4.86
N PHE A 269 1.41 -2.78 4.69
CA PHE A 269 2.68 -2.30 4.12
C PHE A 269 3.48 -3.47 3.56
N THR A 270 4.38 -3.14 2.67
CA THR A 270 5.35 -4.11 2.13
C THR A 270 6.60 -4.09 2.98
N SER A 271 7.19 -5.27 3.22
CA SER A 271 8.44 -5.39 3.96
C SER A 271 9.32 -6.46 3.34
N LYS A 272 10.63 -6.17 3.27
CA LYS A 272 11.67 -7.14 2.93
C LYS A 272 12.31 -7.75 4.20
N ARG A 273 11.57 -7.77 5.31
CA ARG A 273 12.06 -8.33 6.58
C ARG A 273 12.46 -9.79 6.44
N MET A 274 13.46 -10.15 7.17
CA MET A 274 13.98 -11.52 7.19
C MET A 274 14.34 -11.89 8.62
N ILE A 275 14.10 -13.15 8.96
CA ILE A 275 14.61 -13.73 10.19
C ILE A 275 15.98 -14.30 9.87
N VAL A 276 17.02 -13.76 10.51
CA VAL A 276 18.34 -14.36 10.48
C VAL A 276 18.38 -15.41 11.59
N ILE A 277 18.33 -16.68 11.21
CA ILE A 277 18.41 -17.78 12.16
C ILE A 277 19.86 -18.30 12.19
N GLU A 278 20.52 -18.13 13.31
CA GLU A 278 21.80 -18.78 13.60
C GLU A 278 21.54 -20.24 13.96
N LYS A 279 21.38 -21.10 12.94
CA LYS A 279 21.24 -22.53 13.15
C LYS A 279 22.02 -23.31 12.12
N THR A 280 22.49 -24.48 12.50
CA THR A 280 23.05 -25.47 11.58
C THR A 280 21.92 -26.30 10.98
N PHE A 281 21.82 -26.33 9.65
CA PHE A 281 20.89 -27.18 8.94
C PHE A 281 21.46 -28.60 8.86
N THR A 282 20.64 -29.59 9.17
CA THR A 282 21.03 -31.00 9.18
C THR A 282 20.71 -31.70 7.86
N ASN A 283 19.80 -31.14 7.06
CA ASN A 283 19.39 -31.67 5.78
C ASN A 283 18.83 -30.60 4.87
N LEU A 284 18.74 -30.91 3.57
CA LEU A 284 18.28 -29.99 2.53
C LEU A 284 16.83 -29.51 2.76
N LYS A 285 15.95 -30.38 3.25
CA LYS A 285 14.54 -30.05 3.49
C LYS A 285 14.39 -28.94 4.56
N GLU A 286 15.18 -28.99 5.62
CA GLU A 286 15.20 -27.92 6.63
C GLU A 286 15.65 -26.61 6.03
N PHE A 287 16.69 -26.63 5.19
CA PHE A 287 17.18 -25.44 4.49
C PHE A 287 16.12 -24.88 3.52
N GLU A 288 15.51 -25.73 2.70
CA GLU A 288 14.44 -25.33 1.77
C GLU A 288 13.24 -24.72 2.50
N THR A 289 12.86 -25.27 3.65
CA THR A 289 11.79 -24.72 4.48
C THR A 289 12.13 -23.32 4.96
N GLU A 290 13.37 -23.11 5.39
CA GLU A 290 13.83 -21.82 5.90
C GLU A 290 13.84 -20.75 4.81
N ILE A 291 14.48 -21.02 3.67
CA ILE A 291 14.54 -20.05 2.56
C ILE A 291 13.20 -19.77 1.89
N SER A 292 12.21 -20.67 2.11
CA SER A 292 10.84 -20.51 1.62
C SER A 292 9.92 -19.87 2.66
N SER A 293 10.44 -19.51 3.83
CA SER A 293 9.64 -18.87 4.90
C SER A 293 9.05 -17.54 4.43
N TYR A 294 8.03 -17.04 5.14
CA TYR A 294 7.43 -15.77 4.75
C TYR A 294 8.39 -14.58 4.95
N GLU A 295 9.21 -14.63 5.99
CA GLU A 295 10.23 -13.62 6.31
C GLU A 295 11.60 -14.03 5.74
N ASN A 296 11.71 -14.02 4.40
CA ASN A 296 12.88 -14.53 3.66
C ASN A 296 13.64 -13.44 2.87
N GLY A 297 13.36 -12.16 3.12
CA GLY A 297 14.02 -11.04 2.44
C GLY A 297 13.38 -10.62 1.11
N PHE A 298 12.44 -11.37 0.57
CA PHE A 298 11.61 -10.89 -0.54
C PHE A 298 10.52 -9.95 -0.03
N SER A 299 9.99 -9.15 -0.96
CA SER A 299 8.86 -8.27 -0.64
C SER A 299 7.63 -9.09 -0.26
N ARG A 300 7.08 -8.81 0.92
CA ARG A 300 5.88 -9.43 1.46
C ARG A 300 4.96 -8.37 2.03
N ILE A 301 3.65 -8.60 1.97
CA ILE A 301 2.66 -7.65 2.47
C ILE A 301 2.24 -8.05 3.88
N TYR A 302 2.47 -7.13 4.82
CA TYR A 302 2.11 -7.27 6.23
C TYR A 302 0.95 -6.37 6.59
N LYS A 303 0.31 -6.68 7.70
CA LYS A 303 -0.69 -5.81 8.35
C LYS A 303 -0.41 -5.65 9.83
N TYR A 304 -0.78 -4.49 10.34
CA TYR A 304 -0.70 -4.15 11.75
C TYR A 304 -1.91 -3.32 12.15
N GLN A 305 -2.59 -3.73 13.25
CA GLN A 305 -3.73 -2.99 13.79
C GLN A 305 -3.21 -1.78 14.56
N ILE A 306 -3.53 -0.57 14.11
CA ILE A 306 -3.10 0.67 14.76
C ILE A 306 -4.15 1.76 14.54
N LYS A 307 -4.48 2.46 15.61
CA LYS A 307 -5.30 3.67 15.54
C LYS A 307 -4.37 4.88 15.40
N LEU A 308 -4.54 5.61 14.31
CA LEU A 308 -3.79 6.84 13.99
C LEU A 308 -4.57 8.08 14.38
#